data_b1111f5d2b18ceaf248a4951a068a763
#
_entry.id   b1111f5d2b18ceaf248a4951a068a763
#
_cell.length_a   1.000
_cell.length_b   1.000
_cell.length_c   1.000
_cell.angle_alpha   90.00
_cell.angle_beta   90.00
_cell.angle_gamma   90.00
#
_symmetry.space_group_name_H-M   'P 1'
#
loop_
_entity.id
_entity.type
_entity.pdbx_description
1 polymer ?
#
loop_
_entity_poly.entity_id
_entity_poly.type
_entity_poly.pdbx_seq_one_letter_code
_entity_poly.pdbx_strand_id
1 'polypeptide(L)'
;MDHPKQLKLKRLFWAGPLTVLASVVAVLLIRKIAVAILKPDARFQPLTVEAPVIDTVVAVTIAVFVFVRFAQDSLEPVRDYRALAAKVLVVSFVPDVALALLHGFGGGWPEALALMAMHVAVWAICVTVLPRLTRIQ
;
A
#
# COMPACT_ATOMS: atom_id res chain seq x y z
N MET A 1 -1.95 19.34 31.00
CA MET A 1 -2.91 19.12 29.88
C MET A 1 -2.09 18.80 28.65
N ASP A 2 -2.01 17.54 28.29
CA ASP A 2 -1.33 17.12 27.05
C ASP A 2 -2.20 17.56 25.88
N HIS A 3 -1.77 18.62 25.17
CA HIS A 3 -2.37 18.95 23.90
C HIS A 3 -2.19 17.76 22.95
N PRO A 4 -3.28 17.24 22.35
CA PRO A 4 -3.14 16.21 21.34
C PRO A 4 -2.19 16.71 20.26
N LYS A 5 -1.16 15.92 19.95
CA LYS A 5 -0.15 16.26 18.94
C LYS A 5 -0.85 16.60 17.64
N GLN A 6 -1.02 17.89 17.35
CA GLN A 6 -1.75 18.37 16.18
C GLN A 6 -1.01 17.91 14.91
N LEU A 7 -1.70 17.12 14.11
CA LEU A 7 -1.21 16.75 12.79
C LEU A 7 -1.30 17.96 11.86
N LYS A 8 -0.19 18.35 11.23
CA LYS A 8 -0.20 19.46 10.26
C LYS A 8 -0.77 18.96 8.93
N LEU A 9 -2.07 19.12 8.73
CA LEU A 9 -2.76 18.75 7.49
C LEU A 9 -2.17 19.42 6.25
N LYS A 10 -1.60 20.64 6.38
CA LYS A 10 -0.87 21.31 5.29
C LYS A 10 0.30 20.49 4.76
N ARG A 11 0.95 19.67 5.60
CA ARG A 11 2.05 18.80 5.17
C ARG A 11 1.57 17.63 4.31
N LEU A 12 0.31 17.24 4.40
CA LEU A 12 -0.26 16.19 3.55
C LEU A 12 -0.27 16.54 2.07
N PHE A 13 -0.24 17.82 1.73
CA PHE A 13 -0.21 18.28 0.34
C PHE A 13 1.01 17.76 -0.44
N TRP A 14 2.13 17.56 0.23
CA TRP A 14 3.34 16.99 -0.37
C TRP A 14 3.66 15.59 0.17
N ALA A 15 3.28 15.28 1.42
CA ALA A 15 3.48 13.96 2.01
C ALA A 15 2.66 12.88 1.30
N GLY A 16 1.43 13.20 0.85
CA GLY A 16 0.59 12.31 0.06
C GLY A 16 1.26 11.89 -1.26
N PRO A 17 1.57 12.82 -2.15
CA PRO A 17 2.30 12.52 -3.40
C PRO A 17 3.63 11.80 -3.19
N LEU A 18 4.39 12.17 -2.15
CA LEU A 18 5.64 11.49 -1.82
C LEU A 18 5.41 10.03 -1.39
N THR A 19 4.36 9.77 -0.63
CA THR A 19 3.98 8.41 -0.22
C THR A 19 3.56 7.58 -1.43
N VAL A 20 2.80 8.15 -2.37
CA VAL A 20 2.44 7.50 -3.64
C VAL A 20 3.69 7.16 -4.42
N LEU A 21 4.59 8.10 -4.62
CA LEU A 21 5.83 7.90 -5.37
C LEU A 21 6.71 6.81 -4.73
N ALA A 22 6.92 6.85 -3.42
CA ALA A 22 7.70 5.85 -2.69
C ALA A 22 7.08 4.46 -2.82
N SER A 23 5.75 4.35 -2.75
CA SER A 23 5.02 3.10 -2.91
C SER A 23 5.16 2.53 -4.33
N VAL A 24 5.00 3.37 -5.36
CA VAL A 24 5.18 2.97 -6.75
C VAL A 24 6.60 2.47 -7.02
N VAL A 25 7.61 3.19 -6.54
CA VAL A 25 9.02 2.77 -6.67
C VAL A 25 9.26 1.42 -6.01
N ALA A 26 8.76 1.22 -4.78
CA ALA A 26 8.90 -0.05 -4.06
C ALA A 26 8.22 -1.21 -4.81
N VAL A 27 7.02 -1.01 -5.31
CA VAL A 27 6.27 -2.01 -6.09
C VAL A 27 6.98 -2.36 -7.39
N LEU A 28 7.50 -1.37 -8.10
CA LEU A 28 8.25 -1.61 -9.34
C LEU A 28 9.56 -2.37 -9.09
N LEU A 29 10.25 -2.11 -7.98
CA LEU A 29 11.45 -2.86 -7.58
C LEU A 29 11.10 -4.31 -7.26
N ILE A 30 10.07 -4.57 -6.46
CA ILE A 30 9.60 -5.93 -6.14
C ILE A 30 9.18 -6.65 -7.42
N ARG A 31 8.42 -5.98 -8.30
CA ARG A 31 8.03 -6.51 -9.60
C ARG A 31 9.23 -6.92 -10.43
N LYS A 32 10.22 -6.03 -10.56
CA LYS A 32 11.43 -6.31 -11.35
C LYS A 32 12.14 -7.57 -10.85
N ILE A 33 12.28 -7.70 -9.54
CA ILE A 33 12.89 -8.88 -8.91
C ILE A 33 12.03 -10.13 -9.16
N ALA A 34 10.72 -10.03 -8.92
CA ALA A 34 9.80 -11.14 -9.10
C ALA A 34 9.79 -11.65 -10.55
N VAL A 35 9.69 -10.77 -11.52
CA VAL A 35 9.72 -11.14 -12.95
C VAL A 35 11.06 -11.78 -13.36
N ALA A 36 12.16 -11.28 -12.83
CA ALA A 36 13.49 -11.84 -13.12
C ALA A 36 13.67 -13.27 -12.57
N ILE A 37 13.10 -13.55 -11.38
CA ILE A 37 13.23 -14.85 -10.72
C ILE A 37 12.18 -15.85 -11.22
N LEU A 38 10.90 -15.43 -11.26
CA LEU A 38 9.78 -16.32 -11.51
C LEU A 38 9.53 -16.55 -13.00
N LYS A 39 9.93 -15.59 -13.86
CA LYS A 39 9.67 -15.62 -15.31
C LYS A 39 8.19 -15.98 -15.60
N PRO A 40 7.24 -15.21 -15.05
CA PRO A 40 5.82 -15.52 -15.13
C PRO A 40 5.35 -15.59 -16.58
N ASP A 41 4.26 -16.33 -16.82
CA ASP A 41 3.61 -16.38 -18.13
C ASP A 41 3.24 -14.95 -18.58
N ALA A 42 3.41 -14.65 -19.88
CA ALA A 42 3.03 -13.38 -20.46
C ALA A 42 1.54 -13.04 -20.29
N ARG A 43 0.69 -14.05 -20.02
CA ARG A 43 -0.73 -13.91 -19.72
C ARG A 43 -1.01 -13.44 -18.28
N PHE A 44 0.00 -13.45 -17.40
CA PHE A 44 -0.18 -13.05 -16.01
C PHE A 44 -0.23 -11.53 -15.89
N GLN A 45 -1.39 -10.95 -16.19
CA GLN A 45 -1.64 -9.50 -16.18
C GLN A 45 -1.28 -8.79 -14.87
N PRO A 46 -1.49 -9.38 -13.64
CA PRO A 46 -1.16 -8.69 -12.40
C PRO A 46 0.31 -8.31 -12.24
N LEU A 47 1.23 -8.91 -12.99
CA LEU A 47 2.66 -8.57 -13.00
C LEU A 47 3.09 -7.75 -14.23
N THR A 48 2.17 -7.22 -15.03
CA THR A 48 2.49 -6.18 -16.03
C THR A 48 2.97 -4.91 -15.33
N VAL A 49 3.46 -3.93 -16.07
CA VAL A 49 3.92 -2.66 -15.46
C VAL A 49 2.73 -1.82 -15.02
N GLU A 50 1.69 -1.78 -15.83
CA GLU A 50 0.54 -0.89 -15.67
C GLU A 50 -0.33 -1.28 -14.47
N ALA A 51 -0.64 -2.57 -14.32
CA ALA A 51 -1.57 -3.05 -13.29
C ALA A 51 -1.10 -2.68 -11.86
N PRO A 52 0.11 -3.09 -11.40
CA PRO A 52 0.53 -2.76 -10.05
C PRO A 52 0.78 -1.25 -9.83
N VAL A 53 1.12 -0.50 -10.87
CA VAL A 53 1.26 0.97 -10.75
C VAL A 53 -0.10 1.63 -10.54
N ILE A 54 -1.10 1.30 -11.36
CA ILE A 54 -2.44 1.86 -11.25
C ILE A 54 -3.06 1.49 -9.90
N ASP A 55 -3.01 0.22 -9.52
CA ASP A 55 -3.54 -0.27 -8.25
C ASP A 55 -2.87 0.43 -7.05
N THR A 56 -1.54 0.60 -7.10
CA THR A 56 -0.79 1.29 -6.05
C THR A 56 -1.19 2.75 -5.95
N VAL A 57 -1.27 3.48 -7.05
CA VAL A 57 -1.66 4.89 -7.08
C VAL A 57 -3.06 5.06 -6.48
N VAL A 58 -4.02 4.24 -6.90
CA VAL A 58 -5.39 4.29 -6.40
C VAL A 58 -5.44 3.94 -4.90
N ALA A 59 -4.83 2.82 -4.51
CA ALA A 59 -4.87 2.35 -3.13
C ALA A 59 -4.20 3.35 -2.16
N VAL A 60 -3.02 3.88 -2.51
CA VAL A 60 -2.32 4.85 -1.66
C VAL A 60 -3.05 6.19 -1.61
N THR A 61 -3.65 6.63 -2.71
CA THR A 61 -4.49 7.83 -2.72
C THR A 61 -5.67 7.68 -1.74
N ILE A 62 -6.36 6.54 -1.79
CA ILE A 62 -7.44 6.24 -0.82
C ILE A 62 -6.88 6.22 0.61
N ALA A 63 -5.72 5.59 0.83
CA ALA A 63 -5.08 5.52 2.15
C ALA A 63 -4.75 6.93 2.70
N VAL A 64 -4.31 7.86 1.85
CA VAL A 64 -4.06 9.26 2.22
C VAL A 64 -5.37 9.94 2.64
N PHE A 65 -6.45 9.79 1.88
CA PHE A 65 -7.77 10.36 2.25
C PHE A 65 -8.30 9.79 3.55
N VAL A 66 -8.17 8.48 3.75
CA VAL A 66 -8.57 7.83 5.01
C VAL A 66 -7.74 8.36 6.18
N PHE A 67 -6.43 8.56 5.99
CA PHE A 67 -5.58 9.16 7.02
C PHE A 67 -6.01 10.58 7.37
N VAL A 68 -6.36 11.40 6.37
CA VAL A 68 -6.92 12.76 6.58
C VAL A 68 -8.19 12.70 7.43
N ARG A 69 -9.11 11.77 7.13
CA ARG A 69 -10.34 11.60 7.90
C ARG A 69 -10.06 11.27 9.36
N PHE A 70 -9.17 10.31 9.63
CA PHE A 70 -8.79 10.01 11.02
C PHE A 70 -8.09 11.18 11.69
N ALA A 71 -7.26 11.92 10.96
CA ALA A 71 -6.59 13.11 11.50
C ALA A 71 -7.56 14.21 11.94
N GLN A 72 -8.75 14.28 11.32
CA GLN A 72 -9.79 15.27 11.63
C GLN A 72 -10.74 14.80 12.74
N ASP A 73 -11.12 13.52 12.75
CA ASP A 73 -12.24 13.03 13.53
C ASP A 73 -11.84 12.12 14.71
N SER A 74 -10.60 11.59 14.73
CA SER A 74 -10.15 10.63 15.76
C SER A 74 -9.33 11.30 16.86
N LEU A 75 -9.49 10.82 18.09
CA LEU A 75 -8.63 11.17 19.23
C LEU A 75 -7.25 10.55 19.14
N GLU A 76 -7.12 9.38 18.49
CA GLU A 76 -5.87 8.66 18.29
C GLU A 76 -5.65 8.31 16.80
N PRO A 77 -5.52 9.32 15.92
CA PRO A 77 -5.61 9.13 14.47
C PRO A 77 -4.58 8.15 13.90
N VAL A 78 -3.37 8.15 14.43
CA VAL A 78 -2.30 7.25 13.94
C VAL A 78 -2.58 5.81 14.33
N ARG A 79 -3.08 5.57 15.52
CA ARG A 79 -3.43 4.23 16.02
C ARG A 79 -4.59 3.66 15.21
N ASP A 80 -5.66 4.44 15.07
CA ASP A 80 -6.87 4.01 14.37
C ASP A 80 -6.61 3.77 12.90
N TYR A 81 -5.82 4.65 12.27
CA TYR A 81 -5.38 4.47 10.90
C TYR A 81 -4.57 3.17 10.72
N ARG A 82 -3.59 2.89 11.61
CA ARG A 82 -2.80 1.67 11.55
C ARG A 82 -3.64 0.42 11.75
N ALA A 83 -4.61 0.46 12.65
CA ALA A 83 -5.52 -0.65 12.89
C ALA A 83 -6.38 -0.95 11.65
N LEU A 84 -6.92 0.07 11.00
CA LEU A 84 -7.67 -0.09 9.76
C LEU A 84 -6.75 -0.58 8.62
N ALA A 85 -5.58 0.02 8.46
CA ALA A 85 -4.63 -0.37 7.42
C ALA A 85 -4.19 -1.84 7.54
N ALA A 86 -4.02 -2.36 8.77
CA ALA A 86 -3.72 -3.77 9.00
C ALA A 86 -4.87 -4.69 8.55
N LYS A 87 -6.13 -4.31 8.83
CA LYS A 87 -7.31 -5.05 8.38
C LYS A 87 -7.41 -5.05 6.84
N VAL A 88 -7.18 -3.90 6.22
CA VAL A 88 -7.18 -3.77 4.75
C VAL A 88 -6.08 -4.63 4.13
N LEU A 89 -4.88 -4.68 4.72
CA LEU A 89 -3.80 -5.55 4.26
C LEU A 89 -4.23 -7.02 4.25
N VAL A 90 -4.81 -7.51 5.34
CA VAL A 90 -5.28 -8.92 5.41
C VAL A 90 -6.34 -9.19 4.34
N VAL A 91 -7.29 -8.29 4.15
CA VAL A 91 -8.33 -8.43 3.13
C VAL A 91 -7.74 -8.37 1.73
N SER A 92 -6.69 -7.57 1.49
CA SER A 92 -6.04 -7.47 0.18
C SER A 92 -5.35 -8.76 -0.27
N PHE A 93 -5.05 -9.67 0.64
CA PHE A 93 -4.52 -10.99 0.29
C PHE A 93 -5.55 -11.95 -0.29
N VAL A 94 -6.85 -11.69 -0.09
CA VAL A 94 -7.92 -12.59 -0.57
C VAL A 94 -7.87 -12.79 -2.09
N PRO A 95 -7.79 -11.72 -2.92
CA PRO A 95 -7.67 -11.91 -4.37
C PRO A 95 -6.38 -12.61 -4.77
N ASP A 96 -5.26 -12.40 -4.07
CA ASP A 96 -3.99 -13.06 -4.38
C ASP A 96 -4.06 -14.57 -4.10
N VAL A 97 -4.67 -14.95 -2.97
CA VAL A 97 -4.93 -16.37 -2.66
C VAL A 97 -5.87 -16.98 -3.68
N ALA A 98 -6.92 -16.28 -4.07
CA ALA A 98 -7.85 -16.76 -5.11
C ALA A 98 -7.11 -16.96 -6.46
N LEU A 99 -6.22 -16.04 -6.86
CA LEU A 99 -5.40 -16.21 -8.05
C LEU A 99 -4.53 -17.46 -7.99
N ALA A 100 -3.91 -17.74 -6.83
CA ALA A 100 -3.08 -18.91 -6.63
C ALA A 100 -3.90 -20.23 -6.71
N LEU A 101 -5.05 -20.27 -6.04
CA LEU A 101 -5.90 -21.47 -5.97
C LEU A 101 -6.60 -21.77 -7.30
N LEU A 102 -7.02 -20.75 -8.02
CA LEU A 102 -7.74 -20.88 -9.29
C LEU A 102 -6.81 -20.89 -10.51
N HIS A 103 -5.50 -20.76 -10.31
CA HIS A 103 -4.51 -20.63 -11.37
C HIS A 103 -4.87 -19.50 -12.36
N GLY A 104 -5.41 -18.40 -11.81
CA GLY A 104 -5.87 -17.25 -12.57
C GLY A 104 -4.77 -16.66 -13.44
N PHE A 105 -5.06 -16.41 -14.70
CA PHE A 105 -4.12 -15.88 -15.69
C PHE A 105 -2.82 -16.72 -15.85
N GLY A 106 -2.84 -18.01 -15.49
CA GLY A 106 -1.67 -18.86 -15.57
C GLY A 106 -0.67 -18.70 -14.41
N GLY A 107 -1.04 -17.98 -13.34
CA GLY A 107 -0.23 -17.83 -12.14
C GLY A 107 -0.47 -18.95 -11.12
N GLY A 108 0.40 -18.95 -10.11
CA GLY A 108 0.34 -19.87 -8.98
C GLY A 108 0.79 -19.20 -7.68
N TRP A 109 1.19 -20.00 -6.70
CA TRP A 109 1.64 -19.48 -5.40
C TRP A 109 2.84 -18.55 -5.47
N PRO A 110 3.88 -18.79 -6.32
CA PRO A 110 5.02 -17.87 -6.39
C PRO A 110 4.62 -16.45 -6.83
N GLU A 111 3.76 -16.33 -7.83
CA GLU A 111 3.24 -15.06 -8.32
C GLU A 111 2.34 -14.37 -7.28
N ALA A 112 1.47 -15.13 -6.63
CA ALA A 112 0.63 -14.63 -5.54
C ALA A 112 1.46 -14.10 -4.37
N LEU A 113 2.54 -14.78 -3.98
CA LEU A 113 3.45 -14.32 -2.93
C LEU A 113 4.17 -13.02 -3.32
N ALA A 114 4.52 -12.87 -4.59
CA ALA A 114 5.09 -11.61 -5.09
C ALA A 114 4.09 -10.44 -4.97
N LEU A 115 2.82 -10.66 -5.31
CA LEU A 115 1.75 -9.67 -5.13
C LEU A 115 1.52 -9.34 -3.65
N MET A 116 1.47 -10.34 -2.78
CA MET A 116 1.37 -10.13 -1.32
C MET A 116 2.55 -9.33 -0.78
N ALA A 117 3.77 -9.57 -1.26
CA ALA A 117 4.95 -8.79 -0.88
C ALA A 117 4.81 -7.32 -1.29
N MET A 118 4.22 -7.03 -2.46
CA MET A 118 3.91 -5.66 -2.87
C MET A 118 2.89 -5.01 -1.93
N HIS A 119 1.82 -5.71 -1.55
CA HIS A 119 0.82 -5.21 -0.60
C HIS A 119 1.45 -4.88 0.76
N VAL A 120 2.33 -5.75 1.28
CA VAL A 120 3.06 -5.51 2.55
C VAL A 120 3.97 -4.29 2.43
N ALA A 121 4.70 -4.13 1.33
CA ALA A 121 5.58 -2.98 1.12
C ALA A 121 4.79 -1.65 1.08
N VAL A 122 3.70 -1.61 0.34
CA VAL A 122 2.81 -0.43 0.26
C VAL A 122 2.19 -0.12 1.63
N TRP A 123 1.70 -1.13 2.33
CA TRP A 123 1.18 -0.98 3.69
C TRP A 123 2.24 -0.39 4.63
N ALA A 124 3.44 -0.96 4.65
CA ALA A 124 4.53 -0.50 5.52
C ALA A 124 4.89 0.97 5.24
N ILE A 125 4.94 1.38 3.97
CA ILE A 125 5.19 2.77 3.58
C ILE A 125 4.06 3.67 4.07
N CYS A 126 2.80 3.32 3.84
CA CYS A 126 1.65 4.13 4.25
C CYS A 126 1.59 4.32 5.77
N VAL A 127 1.77 3.26 6.57
CA VAL A 127 1.66 3.34 8.04
C VAL A 127 2.88 3.96 8.72
N THR A 128 3.99 4.13 8.00
CA THR A 128 5.21 4.75 8.52
C THR A 128 5.42 6.16 8.00
N VAL A 129 5.33 6.37 6.70
CA VAL A 129 5.67 7.64 6.05
C VAL A 129 4.61 8.70 6.35
N LEU A 130 3.33 8.41 6.15
CA LEU A 130 2.26 9.39 6.38
C LEU A 130 2.27 9.94 7.82
N PRO A 131 2.27 9.09 8.88
CA PRO A 131 2.31 9.61 10.24
C PRO A 131 3.61 10.35 10.58
N ARG A 132 4.76 9.91 10.05
CA ARG A 132 6.05 10.56 10.33
C ARG A 132 6.15 11.94 9.72
N LEU A 133 5.74 12.09 8.47
CA LEU A 133 5.84 13.36 7.74
C LEU A 133 4.82 14.41 8.22
N THR A 134 3.74 13.97 8.83
CA THR A 134 2.65 14.86 9.29
C THR A 134 2.73 15.19 10.78
N ARG A 135 3.59 14.54 11.56
CA ARG A 135 3.78 14.87 12.99
C ARG A 135 4.39 16.26 13.17
N ILE A 136 3.92 16.97 14.19
CA ILE A 136 4.60 18.14 14.76
C ILE A 136 5.59 17.59 15.77
N GLN A 137 6.86 17.99 15.63
CA GLN A 137 7.87 17.80 16.67
C GLN A 137 7.63 18.80 17.79
#